data_8b4fbcedc34f7a2afdcb768cd44c8459
#
_entry.id   8b4fbcedc34f7a2afdcb768cd44c8459
#
_cell.length_a   1.000
_cell.length_b   1.000
_cell.length_c   1.000
_cell.angle_alpha   90.00
_cell.angle_beta   90.00
_cell.angle_gamma   90.00
#
_symmetry.space_group_name_H-M   'P 1'
#
loop_
_entity.id
_entity.type
_entity.pdbx_description
1 polymer ?
#
loop_
_entity_poly.entity_id
_entity_poly.type
_entity_poly.pdbx_seq_one_letter_code
_entity_poly.pdbx_strand_id
1 'polypeptide(L)'
;KLVNDTLGHGTGDQILKLIAYRLRNSITASDFVSRLGGDEFLITLTRKTSSEIEAVANAILQNISEPIFFSGHDLIITASIGICLANQGNIMDEFSIIRFANIAMSYAKRSDGNCYKLYSKTMGKVAMRKLLMERTFTRALAGSEFAIYYQPQYDIETNHIIGAEALVRWNHPHLGLISPLEFI
;
A
#
# COMPACT_ATOMS: atom_id res chain seq x y z
N LYS A 1 -11.68 11.59 -1.55
CA LYS A 1 -12.12 12.13 -2.85
C LYS A 1 -13.62 11.96 -3.03
N LEU A 2 -14.18 10.75 -2.93
CA LEU A 2 -15.63 10.49 -3.06
C LEU A 2 -16.48 11.38 -2.16
N VAL A 3 -16.09 11.56 -0.91
CA VAL A 3 -16.78 12.43 0.06
C VAL A 3 -16.79 13.88 -0.41
N ASN A 4 -15.67 14.41 -0.85
CA ASN A 4 -15.57 15.79 -1.38
C ASN A 4 -16.38 15.97 -2.65
N ASP A 5 -16.35 14.98 -3.53
CA ASP A 5 -17.06 15.01 -4.82
C ASP A 5 -18.59 14.90 -4.62
N THR A 6 -19.05 14.25 -3.53
CA THR A 6 -20.48 14.03 -3.25
C THR A 6 -21.07 15.06 -2.29
N LEU A 7 -20.32 15.45 -1.23
CA LEU A 7 -20.83 16.28 -0.12
C LEU A 7 -20.17 17.68 -0.02
N GLY A 8 -19.30 18.00 -0.97
CA GLY A 8 -18.59 19.29 -1.03
C GLY A 8 -17.30 19.35 -0.19
N HIS A 9 -16.39 20.25 -0.57
CA HIS A 9 -15.07 20.40 0.05
C HIS A 9 -15.11 20.71 1.56
N GLY A 10 -16.11 21.46 2.04
CA GLY A 10 -16.25 21.78 3.46
C GLY A 10 -16.50 20.57 4.35
N THR A 11 -17.18 19.54 3.83
CA THR A 11 -17.45 18.28 4.53
C THR A 11 -16.17 17.47 4.74
N GLY A 12 -15.32 17.39 3.72
CA GLY A 12 -14.04 16.68 3.83
C GLY A 12 -13.14 17.26 4.93
N ASP A 13 -13.09 18.58 5.05
CA ASP A 13 -12.29 19.23 6.10
C ASP A 13 -12.81 18.93 7.50
N GLN A 14 -14.13 18.87 7.69
CA GLN A 14 -14.75 18.51 8.98
C GLN A 14 -14.44 17.05 9.34
N ILE A 15 -14.54 16.15 8.37
CA ILE A 15 -14.17 14.73 8.55
C ILE A 15 -12.70 14.59 8.91
N LEU A 16 -11.81 15.29 8.22
CA LEU A 16 -10.38 15.25 8.52
C LEU A 16 -10.05 15.78 9.92
N LYS A 17 -10.75 16.81 10.40
CA LYS A 17 -10.64 17.30 11.78
C LYS A 17 -11.10 16.24 12.79
N LEU A 18 -12.20 15.55 12.51
CA LEU A 18 -12.69 14.47 13.37
C LEU A 18 -11.72 13.30 13.40
N ILE A 19 -11.18 12.90 12.25
CA ILE A 19 -10.15 11.86 12.17
C ILE A 19 -8.90 12.27 12.97
N ALA A 20 -8.43 13.50 12.82
CA ALA A 20 -7.30 14.00 13.61
C ALA A 20 -7.57 13.92 15.11
N TYR A 21 -8.79 14.26 15.56
CA TYR A 21 -9.23 14.13 16.95
C TYR A 21 -9.24 12.68 17.42
N ARG A 22 -9.81 11.75 16.64
CA ARG A 22 -9.82 10.31 16.94
C ARG A 22 -8.40 9.75 17.04
N LEU A 23 -7.52 10.11 16.12
CA LEU A 23 -6.10 9.72 16.13
C LEU A 23 -5.40 10.22 17.40
N ARG A 24 -5.61 11.49 17.76
CA ARG A 24 -4.99 12.08 18.95
C ARG A 24 -5.44 11.39 20.24
N ASN A 25 -6.70 10.97 20.32
CA ASN A 25 -7.25 10.25 21.48
C ASN A 25 -6.85 8.77 21.52
N SER A 26 -6.32 8.22 20.42
CA SER A 26 -5.84 6.83 20.36
C SER A 26 -4.39 6.66 20.82
N ILE A 27 -3.69 7.76 21.10
CA ILE A 27 -2.27 7.76 21.47
C ILE A 27 -2.03 8.50 22.78
N THR A 28 -0.85 8.31 23.38
CA THR A 28 -0.47 8.95 24.64
C THR A 28 0.05 10.37 24.44
N ALA A 29 0.24 11.11 25.54
CA ALA A 29 0.79 12.48 25.49
C ALA A 29 2.23 12.54 24.97
N SER A 30 2.99 11.46 25.08
CA SER A 30 4.38 11.36 24.59
C SER A 30 4.48 11.02 23.10
N ASP A 31 3.36 10.67 22.46
CA ASP A 31 3.29 10.31 21.05
C ASP A 31 2.82 11.52 20.22
N PHE A 32 3.14 11.52 18.93
CA PHE A 32 2.85 12.64 18.03
C PHE A 32 1.97 12.22 16.86
N VAL A 33 1.04 13.09 16.49
CA VAL A 33 0.26 13.00 15.25
C VAL A 33 0.52 14.25 14.43
N SER A 34 0.82 14.08 13.16
CA SER A 34 0.94 15.15 12.17
C SER A 34 0.22 14.77 10.88
N ARG A 35 -0.32 15.75 10.19
CA ARG A 35 -0.91 15.57 8.87
C ARG A 35 0.13 15.89 7.81
N LEU A 36 0.42 14.95 6.91
CA LEU A 36 1.39 15.12 5.85
C LEU A 36 0.80 15.84 4.63
N GLY A 37 -0.49 15.63 4.38
CA GLY A 37 -1.23 16.24 3.28
C GLY A 37 -2.41 15.35 2.87
N GLY A 38 -3.40 15.94 2.20
CA GLY A 38 -4.58 15.18 1.77
C GLY A 38 -5.25 14.43 2.93
N ASP A 39 -5.33 13.11 2.83
CA ASP A 39 -5.87 12.18 3.83
C ASP A 39 -4.77 11.41 4.59
N GLU A 40 -3.51 11.84 4.48
CA GLU A 40 -2.38 11.15 5.08
C GLU A 40 -1.96 11.78 6.42
N PHE A 41 -1.83 10.92 7.43
CA PHE A 41 -1.36 11.26 8.77
C PHE A 41 -0.12 10.43 9.12
N LEU A 42 0.82 11.05 9.82
CA LEU A 42 1.98 10.41 10.42
C LEU A 42 1.79 10.35 11.94
N ILE A 43 1.99 9.18 12.50
CA ILE A 43 1.97 8.95 13.95
C ILE A 43 3.35 8.45 14.37
N THR A 44 3.95 9.13 15.32
CA THR A 44 5.22 8.74 15.93
C THR A 44 4.95 8.23 17.34
N LEU A 45 5.17 6.93 17.53
CA LEU A 45 5.04 6.28 18.84
C LEU A 45 6.42 6.13 19.47
N THR A 46 6.53 6.53 20.73
CA THR A 46 7.82 6.54 21.46
C THR A 46 7.81 5.52 22.59
N ARG A 47 8.96 4.85 22.79
CA ARG A 47 9.20 3.93 23.92
C ARG A 47 8.14 2.82 24.06
N LYS A 48 7.69 2.25 22.94
CA LYS A 48 6.73 1.15 22.91
C LYS A 48 7.36 -0.13 22.37
N THR A 49 6.91 -1.24 22.88
CA THR A 49 7.20 -2.57 22.34
C THR A 49 6.42 -2.81 21.06
N SER A 50 6.80 -3.82 20.26
CA SER A 50 6.09 -4.18 19.05
C SER A 50 4.61 -4.51 19.31
N SER A 51 4.32 -5.25 20.38
CA SER A 51 2.95 -5.61 20.76
C SER A 51 2.10 -4.40 21.15
N GLU A 52 2.68 -3.42 21.85
CA GLU A 52 1.98 -2.16 22.18
C GLU A 52 1.70 -1.33 20.93
N ILE A 53 2.63 -1.30 19.95
CA ILE A 53 2.43 -0.61 18.68
C ILE A 53 1.29 -1.25 17.89
N GLU A 54 1.23 -2.58 17.84
CA GLU A 54 0.15 -3.31 17.18
C GLU A 54 -1.21 -3.10 17.88
N ALA A 55 -1.22 -3.06 19.22
CA ALA A 55 -2.43 -2.73 19.99
C ALA A 55 -2.93 -1.31 19.67
N VAL A 56 -2.03 -0.32 19.60
CA VAL A 56 -2.37 1.06 19.20
C VAL A 56 -2.90 1.10 17.77
N ALA A 57 -2.28 0.38 16.83
CA ALA A 57 -2.74 0.33 15.44
C ALA A 57 -4.18 -0.25 15.34
N ASN A 58 -4.47 -1.31 16.06
CA ASN A 58 -5.83 -1.88 16.13
C ASN A 58 -6.84 -0.90 16.74
N ALA A 59 -6.48 -0.23 17.83
CA ALA A 59 -7.34 0.78 18.45
C ALA A 59 -7.64 1.94 17.50
N ILE A 60 -6.63 2.41 16.75
CA ILE A 60 -6.81 3.44 15.72
C ILE A 60 -7.78 2.97 14.63
N LEU A 61 -7.61 1.75 14.10
CA LEU A 61 -8.50 1.20 13.08
C LEU A 61 -9.95 1.13 13.56
N GLN A 62 -10.16 0.66 14.78
CA GLN A 62 -11.50 0.62 15.40
C GLN A 62 -12.11 2.02 15.55
N ASN A 63 -11.37 2.96 16.14
CA ASN A 63 -11.85 4.32 16.38
C ASN A 63 -12.15 5.08 15.06
N ILE A 64 -11.36 4.87 14.03
CA ILE A 64 -11.60 5.49 12.70
C ILE A 64 -12.85 4.90 12.06
N SER A 65 -13.08 3.59 12.19
CA SER A 65 -14.22 2.88 11.60
C SER A 65 -15.54 3.15 12.32
N GLU A 66 -15.54 3.82 13.49
CA GLU A 66 -16.78 4.23 14.12
C GLU A 66 -17.60 5.13 13.20
N PRO A 67 -18.90 4.90 13.06
CA PRO A 67 -19.76 5.71 12.20
C PRO A 67 -19.66 7.20 12.51
N ILE A 68 -19.68 8.00 11.47
CA ILE A 68 -19.73 9.46 11.53
C ILE A 68 -21.09 9.89 11.03
N PHE A 69 -21.93 10.40 11.92
CA PHE A 69 -23.21 10.96 11.51
C PHE A 69 -23.00 12.36 10.92
N PHE A 70 -23.27 12.52 9.63
CA PHE A 70 -23.11 13.80 8.95
C PHE A 70 -24.23 14.03 7.93
N SER A 71 -24.90 15.20 8.03
CA SER A 71 -25.99 15.60 7.11
C SER A 71 -27.08 14.54 6.93
N GLY A 72 -27.44 13.82 8.01
CA GLY A 72 -28.50 12.79 7.97
C GLY A 72 -28.07 11.42 7.48
N HIS A 73 -26.77 11.19 7.25
CA HIS A 73 -26.20 9.94 6.78
C HIS A 73 -25.10 9.43 7.72
N ASP A 74 -25.04 8.10 7.88
CA ASP A 74 -23.93 7.44 8.54
C ASP A 74 -22.81 7.19 7.52
N LEU A 75 -21.65 7.78 7.78
CA LEU A 75 -20.43 7.60 6.99
C LEU A 75 -19.49 6.67 7.75
N ILE A 76 -19.06 5.58 7.12
CA ILE A 76 -18.02 4.70 7.63
C ILE A 76 -16.74 4.97 6.84
N ILE A 77 -15.68 5.30 7.57
CA ILE A 77 -14.37 5.55 7.01
C ILE A 77 -13.43 4.44 7.45
N THR A 78 -12.62 3.94 6.54
CA THR A 78 -11.59 2.95 6.82
C THR A 78 -10.20 3.55 6.66
N ALA A 79 -9.22 2.97 7.33
CA ALA A 79 -7.84 3.38 7.23
C ALA A 79 -6.93 2.21 6.88
N SER A 80 -5.82 2.51 6.22
CA SER A 80 -4.72 1.56 6.01
C SER A 80 -3.49 2.09 6.70
N ILE A 81 -2.89 1.30 7.58
CA ILE A 81 -1.75 1.72 8.40
C ILE A 81 -0.50 0.95 7.98
N GLY A 82 0.57 1.68 7.70
CA GLY A 82 1.91 1.11 7.52
C GLY A 82 2.79 1.43 8.73
N ILE A 83 3.44 0.43 9.29
CA ILE A 83 4.27 0.56 10.48
C ILE A 83 5.72 0.27 10.14
N CYS A 84 6.62 1.18 10.49
CA CYS A 84 8.06 0.96 10.47
C CYS A 84 8.61 1.02 11.89
N LEU A 85 9.29 -0.05 12.32
CA LEU A 85 9.97 -0.09 13.62
C LEU A 85 11.39 0.46 13.46
N ALA A 86 11.68 1.59 14.12
CA ALA A 86 13.03 2.13 14.21
C ALA A 86 13.75 1.45 15.39
N ASN A 87 14.53 0.42 15.10
CA ASN A 87 15.31 -0.29 16.12
C ASN A 87 16.60 0.49 16.46
N GLN A 88 16.95 0.53 17.73
CA GLN A 88 18.13 1.25 18.27
C GLN A 88 19.49 0.80 17.68
N GLY A 89 19.55 -0.29 16.92
CA GLY A 89 20.79 -0.81 16.30
C GLY A 89 21.01 -0.40 14.84
N ASN A 90 19.99 0.09 14.15
CA ASN A 90 20.10 0.62 12.79
C ASN A 90 19.70 2.09 12.81
N ILE A 91 20.68 2.98 12.71
CA ILE A 91 20.43 4.42 12.50
C ILE A 91 19.81 4.55 11.12
N MET A 92 18.48 4.57 11.08
CA MET A 92 17.74 4.93 9.86
C MET A 92 17.49 6.43 9.90
N ASP A 93 17.74 7.10 8.78
CA ASP A 93 17.32 8.49 8.62
C ASP A 93 15.77 8.56 8.59
N GLU A 94 15.26 9.73 8.94
CA GLU A 94 13.81 9.98 9.02
C GLU A 94 13.08 9.73 7.70
N PHE A 95 13.70 10.05 6.57
CA PHE A 95 13.13 9.81 5.24
C PHE A 95 12.98 8.32 4.95
N SER A 96 13.95 7.52 5.36
CA SER A 96 13.87 6.05 5.23
C SER A 96 12.77 5.46 6.07
N ILE A 97 12.56 5.93 7.31
CA ILE A 97 11.49 5.46 8.20
C ILE A 97 10.12 5.73 7.56
N ILE A 98 9.88 6.97 7.10
CA ILE A 98 8.62 7.35 6.46
C ILE A 98 8.41 6.54 5.17
N ARG A 99 9.44 6.40 4.35
CA ARG A 99 9.37 5.60 3.11
C ARG A 99 9.00 4.14 3.40
N PHE A 100 9.57 3.52 4.43
CA PHE A 100 9.28 2.14 4.79
C PHE A 100 7.87 1.98 5.34
N ALA A 101 7.40 2.93 6.15
CA ALA A 101 6.01 2.97 6.59
C ALA A 101 5.04 3.09 5.39
N ASN A 102 5.35 3.96 4.41
CA ASN A 102 4.54 4.11 3.20
C ASN A 102 4.52 2.85 2.34
N ILE A 103 5.64 2.12 2.21
CA ILE A 103 5.67 0.82 1.54
C ILE A 103 4.70 -0.14 2.26
N ALA A 104 4.78 -0.27 3.58
CA ALA A 104 3.90 -1.14 4.36
C ALA A 104 2.43 -0.73 4.24
N MET A 105 2.12 0.59 4.28
CA MET A 105 0.77 1.13 4.06
C MET A 105 0.21 0.75 2.69
N SER A 106 1.04 0.77 1.64
CA SER A 106 0.62 0.34 0.30
C SER A 106 0.23 -1.14 0.25
N TYR A 107 0.87 -1.99 1.06
CA TYR A 107 0.46 -3.38 1.24
C TYR A 107 -0.86 -3.51 2.01
N ALA A 108 -1.07 -2.68 3.05
CA ALA A 108 -2.34 -2.65 3.78
C ALA A 108 -3.51 -2.23 2.86
N LYS A 109 -3.32 -1.21 2.02
CA LYS A 109 -4.34 -0.77 1.04
C LYS A 109 -4.74 -1.87 0.04
N ARG A 110 -3.82 -2.76 -0.33
CA ARG A 110 -4.08 -3.88 -1.26
C ARG A 110 -4.71 -5.11 -0.59
N SER A 111 -4.71 -5.18 0.74
CA SER A 111 -5.28 -6.27 1.53
C SER A 111 -6.66 -5.85 2.07
N ASP A 112 -7.64 -5.58 1.19
CA ASP A 112 -9.02 -5.17 1.50
C ASP A 112 -9.17 -3.90 2.37
N GLY A 113 -8.09 -3.18 2.63
CA GLY A 113 -8.08 -1.98 3.47
C GLY A 113 -8.36 -2.28 4.95
N ASN A 114 -8.61 -1.23 5.74
CA ASN A 114 -8.91 -1.26 7.19
C ASN A 114 -8.03 -2.22 7.99
N CYS A 115 -6.75 -2.22 7.71
CA CYS A 115 -5.77 -3.06 8.39
C CYS A 115 -4.42 -2.34 8.53
N TYR A 116 -3.54 -2.91 9.32
CA TYR A 116 -2.15 -2.48 9.38
C TYR A 116 -1.20 -3.51 8.79
N LYS A 117 -0.03 -3.08 8.35
CA LYS A 117 1.10 -3.93 7.96
C LYS A 117 2.39 -3.40 8.59
N LEU A 118 3.17 -4.31 9.14
CA LEU A 118 4.56 -4.03 9.55
C LEU A 118 5.48 -4.11 8.34
N TYR A 119 6.35 -3.13 8.19
CA TYR A 119 7.36 -3.16 7.14
C TYR A 119 8.29 -4.35 7.30
N SER A 120 8.56 -5.03 6.19
CA SER A 120 9.59 -6.05 6.09
C SER A 120 10.57 -5.72 4.96
N LYS A 121 11.81 -6.19 5.09
CA LYS A 121 12.81 -6.05 4.02
C LYS A 121 12.34 -6.66 2.67
N THR A 122 11.52 -7.68 2.73
CA THR A 122 10.92 -8.32 1.55
C THR A 122 10.01 -7.35 0.80
N MET A 123 9.16 -6.61 1.53
CA MET A 123 8.30 -5.56 0.93
C MET A 123 9.14 -4.49 0.22
N GLY A 124 10.25 -4.07 0.86
CA GLY A 124 11.17 -3.11 0.25
C GLY A 124 11.81 -3.60 -1.06
N LYS A 125 12.22 -4.87 -1.10
CA LYS A 125 12.77 -5.49 -2.32
C LYS A 125 11.73 -5.54 -3.45
N VAL A 126 10.50 -5.95 -3.14
CA VAL A 126 9.40 -5.99 -4.13
C VAL A 126 9.06 -4.59 -4.63
N ALA A 127 8.97 -3.60 -3.74
CA ALA A 127 8.71 -2.22 -4.12
C ALA A 127 9.81 -1.63 -5.03
N MET A 128 11.09 -1.92 -4.72
CA MET A 128 12.21 -1.48 -5.56
C MET A 128 12.19 -2.18 -6.93
N ARG A 129 11.89 -3.49 -6.97
CA ARG A 129 11.75 -4.25 -8.22
C ARG A 129 10.64 -3.65 -9.09
N LYS A 130 9.48 -3.34 -8.50
CA LYS A 130 8.36 -2.71 -9.21
C LYS A 130 8.74 -1.34 -9.77
N LEU A 131 9.38 -0.49 -8.96
CA LEU A 131 9.85 0.82 -9.40
C LEU A 131 10.84 0.73 -10.57
N LEU A 132 11.75 -0.25 -10.54
CA LEU A 132 12.69 -0.49 -11.63
C LEU A 132 11.97 -0.90 -12.92
N MET A 133 10.99 -1.79 -12.82
CA MET A 133 10.17 -2.20 -13.96
C MET A 133 9.41 -1.00 -14.55
N GLU A 134 8.71 -0.22 -13.73
CA GLU A 134 7.97 0.97 -14.18
C GLU A 134 8.88 1.99 -14.91
N ARG A 135 10.06 2.25 -14.36
CA ARG A 135 11.01 3.19 -14.96
C ARG A 135 11.61 2.72 -16.29
N THR A 136 11.71 1.41 -16.48
CA THR A 136 12.31 0.83 -17.68
C THR A 136 11.31 0.40 -18.73
N PHE A 137 10.02 0.32 -18.39
CA PHE A 137 8.96 -0.23 -19.23
C PHE A 137 8.84 0.47 -20.60
N THR A 138 8.81 1.80 -20.63
CA THR A 138 8.70 2.56 -21.88
C THR A 138 9.90 2.32 -22.80
N ARG A 139 11.11 2.23 -22.24
CA ARG A 139 12.31 1.90 -23.00
C ARG A 139 12.29 0.46 -23.50
N ALA A 140 11.78 -0.46 -22.68
CA ALA A 140 11.66 -1.85 -23.05
C ALA A 140 10.71 -2.10 -24.23
N LEU A 141 9.64 -1.29 -24.33
CA LEU A 141 8.71 -1.31 -25.47
C LEU A 141 9.39 -0.85 -26.77
N ALA A 142 10.26 0.15 -26.69
CA ALA A 142 11.03 0.64 -27.86
C ALA A 142 12.21 -0.28 -28.20
N GLY A 143 12.66 -1.11 -27.26
CA GLY A 143 13.73 -2.09 -27.41
C GLY A 143 13.19 -3.49 -27.70
N SER A 144 14.07 -4.43 -27.97
CA SER A 144 13.68 -5.83 -28.21
C SER A 144 13.64 -6.66 -26.92
N GLU A 145 13.14 -6.06 -25.82
CA GLU A 145 13.12 -6.73 -24.51
C GLU A 145 11.90 -7.64 -24.34
N PHE A 146 10.84 -7.49 -25.16
CA PHE A 146 9.65 -8.33 -25.12
C PHE A 146 9.71 -9.44 -26.15
N ALA A 147 9.33 -10.66 -25.74
CA ALA A 147 9.20 -11.82 -26.59
C ALA A 147 7.84 -12.47 -26.40
N ILE A 148 7.31 -13.09 -27.45
CA ILE A 148 6.09 -13.89 -27.38
C ILE A 148 6.47 -15.35 -27.31
N TYR A 149 6.01 -16.02 -26.25
CA TYR A 149 6.12 -17.48 -26.11
C TYR A 149 4.75 -18.07 -26.43
N TYR A 150 4.72 -19.24 -27.00
CA TYR A 150 3.51 -19.95 -27.37
C TYR A 150 3.37 -21.21 -26.53
N GLN A 151 2.25 -21.34 -25.81
CA GLN A 151 1.91 -22.55 -25.09
C GLN A 151 0.92 -23.37 -25.95
N PRO A 152 1.27 -24.56 -26.39
CA PRO A 152 0.36 -25.36 -27.22
C PRO A 152 -0.83 -25.86 -26.41
N GLN A 153 -1.99 -25.86 -27.04
CA GLN A 153 -3.23 -26.45 -26.53
C GLN A 153 -3.50 -27.78 -27.27
N TYR A 154 -3.69 -28.82 -26.49
CA TYR A 154 -3.95 -30.15 -27.01
C TYR A 154 -5.42 -30.52 -26.82
N ASP A 155 -5.98 -31.17 -27.84
CA ASP A 155 -7.21 -31.92 -27.68
C ASP A 155 -6.93 -33.18 -26.88
N ILE A 156 -7.70 -33.42 -25.81
CA ILE A 156 -7.45 -34.52 -24.87
C ILE A 156 -7.79 -35.89 -25.50
N GLU A 157 -8.76 -35.95 -26.41
CA GLU A 157 -9.20 -37.18 -27.02
C GLU A 157 -8.27 -37.62 -28.18
N THR A 158 -7.86 -36.65 -29.01
CA THR A 158 -7.09 -36.90 -30.21
C THR A 158 -5.59 -36.70 -30.02
N ASN A 159 -5.17 -36.08 -28.93
CA ASN A 159 -3.80 -35.68 -28.63
C ASN A 159 -3.14 -34.81 -29.73
N HIS A 160 -3.95 -34.11 -30.52
CA HIS A 160 -3.48 -33.19 -31.53
C HIS A 160 -3.45 -31.77 -31.00
N ILE A 161 -2.52 -30.94 -31.49
CA ILE A 161 -2.48 -29.51 -31.22
C ILE A 161 -3.64 -28.84 -31.94
N ILE A 162 -4.53 -28.21 -31.18
CA ILE A 162 -5.71 -27.47 -31.68
C ILE A 162 -5.57 -25.97 -31.60
N GLY A 163 -4.52 -25.49 -30.91
CA GLY A 163 -4.28 -24.06 -30.76
C GLY A 163 -2.99 -23.78 -30.01
N ALA A 164 -2.71 -22.51 -29.82
CA ALA A 164 -1.62 -22.05 -28.96
C ALA A 164 -2.00 -20.73 -28.27
N GLU A 165 -1.71 -20.62 -27.00
CA GLU A 165 -1.83 -19.38 -26.26
C GLU A 165 -0.55 -18.56 -26.42
N ALA A 166 -0.69 -17.28 -26.82
CA ALA A 166 0.41 -16.36 -26.96
C ALA A 166 0.67 -15.66 -25.59
N LEU A 167 1.82 -15.90 -25.03
CA LEU A 167 2.20 -15.45 -23.70
C LEU A 167 3.39 -14.49 -23.82
N VAL A 168 3.16 -13.21 -23.54
CA VAL A 168 4.25 -12.23 -23.53
C VAL A 168 5.23 -12.52 -22.39
N ARG A 169 6.52 -12.30 -22.63
CA ARG A 169 7.60 -12.38 -21.66
C ARG A 169 8.48 -11.14 -21.79
N TRP A 170 8.93 -10.60 -20.68
CA TRP A 170 9.85 -9.47 -20.67
C TRP A 170 11.24 -9.94 -20.25
N ASN A 171 12.18 -9.89 -21.18
CA ASN A 171 13.59 -10.22 -20.96
C ASN A 171 14.32 -8.96 -20.45
N HIS A 172 14.14 -8.65 -19.16
CA HIS A 172 14.74 -7.44 -18.58
C HIS A 172 16.25 -7.65 -18.34
N PRO A 173 17.13 -6.70 -18.75
CA PRO A 173 18.58 -6.88 -18.70
C PRO A 173 19.15 -7.08 -17.29
N HIS A 174 18.49 -6.55 -16.24
CA HIS A 174 18.95 -6.67 -14.85
C HIS A 174 18.05 -7.56 -13.97
N LEU A 175 16.80 -7.79 -14.34
CA LEU A 175 15.84 -8.56 -13.54
C LEU A 175 15.60 -9.97 -14.08
N GLY A 176 16.16 -10.28 -15.27
CA GLY A 176 15.94 -11.54 -15.96
C GLY A 176 14.54 -11.62 -16.59
N LEU A 177 14.05 -12.84 -16.76
CA LEU A 177 12.73 -13.09 -17.34
C LEU A 177 11.63 -12.69 -16.35
N ILE A 178 10.77 -11.74 -16.75
CA ILE A 178 9.67 -11.23 -15.95
C ILE A 178 8.35 -11.77 -16.51
N SER A 179 7.52 -12.30 -15.61
CA SER A 179 6.18 -12.81 -15.94
C SER A 179 5.18 -11.66 -16.19
N PRO A 180 4.18 -11.86 -17.07
CA PRO A 180 3.10 -10.90 -17.28
C PRO A 180 2.41 -10.43 -15.98
N LEU A 181 2.20 -11.34 -15.04
CA LEU A 181 1.58 -11.04 -13.73
C LEU A 181 2.35 -10.01 -12.89
N GLU A 182 3.60 -9.72 -13.23
CA GLU A 182 4.41 -8.73 -12.50
C GLU A 182 4.30 -7.32 -13.12
N PHE A 183 3.97 -7.20 -14.42
CA PHE A 183 4.02 -5.92 -15.14
C PHE A 183 2.70 -5.53 -15.86
N ILE A 184 1.73 -6.44 -15.97
CA ILE A 184 0.34 -6.18 -16.38
C ILE A 184 -0.54 -6.11 -15.13
#